data_7afc4eb9e2468439eff10fcf959e4cd3
#
_entry.id   7afc4eb9e2468439eff10fcf959e4cd3
#
_cell.length_a   1.000
_cell.length_b   1.000
_cell.length_c   1.000
_cell.angle_alpha   90.00
_cell.angle_beta   90.00
_cell.angle_gamma   90.00
#
_symmetry.space_group_name_H-M   'P 1'
#
loop_
_entity.id
_entity.type
_entity.pdbx_description
1 polymer ?
#
loop_
_entity_poly.entity_id
_entity_poly.type
_entity_poly.pdbx_seq_one_letter_code
_entity_poly.pdbx_strand_id
1 'polypeptide(L)'
;QVIYPHPLLKPILEETYGVMVYQEQIMQAVQVLAGFTLGHADLLRRAIGKKIPEEMAEQRDRLFQGCVENTTFVEGFGMKKTEDKANDIFDLIDYFAGYGFNKSHTVAYGLISYQTAYLKAHYPVQFMAALLNGSINNPDKIVGYISDCREMEVTVLPPDVNLSEKNFSVSVSEFLLTETKLTHLDQD
;
A
#
# COMPACT_ATOMS: atom_id res chain seq x y z
N GLN A 1 18.29 -4.90 -19.16
CA GLN A 1 19.23 -4.46 -18.11
C GLN A 1 18.56 -3.35 -17.30
N VAL A 2 18.55 -3.47 -15.96
CA VAL A 2 18.02 -2.43 -15.08
C VAL A 2 18.99 -1.25 -15.05
N ILE A 3 18.48 -0.03 -15.25
CA ILE A 3 19.27 1.20 -15.23
C ILE A 3 18.96 1.96 -13.96
N TYR A 4 19.99 2.38 -13.24
CA TYR A 4 19.87 3.19 -12.04
C TYR A 4 20.35 4.62 -12.34
N PRO A 5 19.62 5.66 -11.87
CA PRO A 5 20.01 7.07 -12.12
C PRO A 5 21.41 7.41 -11.60
N HIS A 6 21.83 6.75 -10.51
CA HIS A 6 23.17 6.82 -9.95
C HIS A 6 23.53 5.50 -9.25
N PRO A 7 24.80 5.05 -9.24
CA PRO A 7 25.22 3.82 -8.55
C PRO A 7 24.84 3.79 -7.06
N LEU A 8 24.92 4.92 -6.36
CA LEU A 8 24.51 5.05 -4.96
C LEU A 8 23.01 4.74 -4.71
N LEU A 9 22.17 4.85 -5.75
CA LEU A 9 20.74 4.55 -5.66
C LEU A 9 20.42 3.08 -5.87
N LYS A 10 21.36 2.27 -6.32
CA LYS A 10 21.13 0.84 -6.57
C LYS A 10 20.56 0.13 -5.33
N PRO A 11 21.15 0.24 -4.11
CA PRO A 11 20.61 -0.45 -2.93
C PRO A 11 19.19 -0.02 -2.55
N ILE A 12 18.82 1.22 -2.90
CA ILE A 12 17.52 1.81 -2.58
C ILE A 12 16.45 1.39 -3.60
N LEU A 13 16.82 1.29 -4.88
CA LEU A 13 15.90 1.08 -5.99
C LEU A 13 15.93 -0.35 -6.55
N GLU A 14 16.75 -1.25 -6.00
CA GLU A 14 16.89 -2.62 -6.51
C GLU A 14 15.57 -3.39 -6.41
N GLU A 15 14.83 -3.25 -5.31
CA GLU A 15 13.53 -3.89 -5.09
C GLU A 15 12.44 -3.42 -6.07
N THR A 16 12.61 -2.22 -6.65
CA THR A 16 11.69 -1.62 -7.63
C THR A 16 12.30 -1.48 -9.01
N TYR A 17 13.33 -2.27 -9.30
CA TYR A 17 13.98 -2.35 -10.61
C TYR A 17 14.42 -0.99 -11.18
N GLY A 18 14.96 -0.13 -10.33
CA GLY A 18 15.49 1.19 -10.71
C GLY A 18 14.45 2.33 -10.73
N VAL A 19 13.19 2.04 -10.41
CA VAL A 19 12.10 3.04 -10.41
C VAL A 19 11.85 3.53 -8.99
N MET A 20 11.65 4.85 -8.81
CA MET A 20 11.18 5.42 -7.56
C MET A 20 9.66 5.19 -7.45
N VAL A 21 9.23 4.35 -6.53
CA VAL A 21 7.82 4.00 -6.30
C VAL A 21 7.35 4.52 -4.95
N TYR A 22 8.21 4.42 -3.93
CA TYR A 22 7.86 4.74 -2.56
C TYR A 22 8.42 6.09 -2.11
N GLN A 23 7.64 6.81 -1.30
CA GLN A 23 8.08 8.07 -0.69
C GLN A 23 9.35 7.87 0.14
N GLU A 24 9.48 6.73 0.81
CA GLU A 24 10.65 6.37 1.60
C GLU A 24 11.91 6.22 0.74
N GLN A 25 11.79 5.75 -0.50
CA GLN A 25 12.93 5.69 -1.44
C GLN A 25 13.42 7.09 -1.83
N ILE A 26 12.49 8.03 -2.01
CA ILE A 26 12.85 9.43 -2.29
C ILE A 26 13.60 10.03 -1.09
N MET A 27 13.09 9.82 0.12
CA MET A 27 13.75 10.31 1.33
C MET A 27 15.15 9.71 1.51
N GLN A 28 15.32 8.41 1.27
CA GLN A 28 16.63 7.76 1.33
C GLN A 28 17.56 8.24 0.22
N ALA A 29 17.03 8.45 -0.99
CA ALA A 29 17.82 8.94 -2.12
C ALA A 29 18.47 10.28 -1.81
N VAL A 30 17.73 11.26 -1.31
CA VAL A 30 18.29 12.59 -1.00
C VAL A 30 19.27 12.56 0.20
N GLN A 31 19.08 11.63 1.13
CA GLN A 31 20.04 11.41 2.22
C GLN A 31 21.38 10.89 1.68
N VAL A 32 21.33 9.89 0.79
CA VAL A 32 22.56 9.26 0.26
C VAL A 32 23.25 10.14 -0.77
N LEU A 33 22.50 10.86 -1.61
CA LEU A 33 23.05 11.70 -2.68
C LEU A 33 23.55 13.05 -2.17
N ALA A 34 22.80 13.68 -1.26
CA ALA A 34 23.02 15.07 -0.89
C ALA A 34 23.16 15.28 0.65
N GLY A 35 23.30 14.21 1.42
CA GLY A 35 23.54 14.30 2.86
C GLY A 35 22.35 14.89 3.66
N PHE A 36 21.14 14.82 3.15
CA PHE A 36 19.97 15.30 3.89
C PHE A 36 19.82 14.54 5.21
N THR A 37 19.48 15.24 6.27
CA THR A 37 18.97 14.59 7.48
C THR A 37 17.58 14.03 7.22
N LEU A 38 17.13 13.09 8.04
CA LEU A 38 15.77 12.53 7.92
C LEU A 38 14.69 13.63 7.99
N GLY A 39 14.87 14.62 8.86
CA GLY A 39 13.96 15.77 8.97
C GLY A 39 13.92 16.62 7.68
N HIS A 40 15.07 16.89 7.07
CA HIS A 40 15.13 17.62 5.80
C HIS A 40 14.53 16.80 4.64
N ALA A 41 14.76 15.49 4.62
CA ALA A 41 14.13 14.62 3.61
C ALA A 41 12.60 14.61 3.73
N ASP A 42 12.05 14.64 4.95
CA ASP A 42 10.61 14.76 5.18
C ASP A 42 10.06 16.14 4.78
N LEU A 43 10.81 17.22 5.00
CA LEU A 43 10.44 18.56 4.49
C LEU A 43 10.36 18.58 2.97
N LEU A 44 11.35 18.01 2.27
CA LEU A 44 11.31 17.86 0.82
C LEU A 44 10.07 17.08 0.38
N ARG A 45 9.81 15.93 0.98
CA ARG A 45 8.63 15.12 0.67
C ARG A 45 7.32 15.92 0.80
N ARG A 46 7.21 16.74 1.83
CA ARG A 46 6.03 17.61 2.06
C ARG A 46 5.94 18.74 1.05
N ALA A 47 7.07 19.40 0.73
CA ALA A 47 7.12 20.48 -0.26
C ALA A 47 6.64 19.98 -1.64
N ILE A 48 7.12 18.83 -2.08
CA ILE A 48 6.71 18.20 -3.33
C ILE A 48 5.22 17.85 -3.29
N GLY A 49 4.73 17.27 -2.18
CA GLY A 49 3.31 16.91 -2.03
C GLY A 49 2.37 18.12 -2.09
N LYS A 50 2.81 19.29 -1.62
CA LYS A 50 2.05 20.55 -1.63
C LYS A 50 2.23 21.36 -2.91
N LYS A 51 3.27 21.07 -3.70
CA LYS A 51 3.65 21.78 -4.95
C LYS A 51 3.81 23.29 -4.74
N ILE A 52 4.47 23.72 -3.65
CA ILE A 52 4.75 25.12 -3.36
C ILE A 52 6.05 25.50 -4.10
N PRO A 53 6.01 26.41 -5.13
CA PRO A 53 7.16 26.66 -5.99
C PRO A 53 8.40 27.18 -5.25
N GLU A 54 8.22 28.04 -4.26
CA GLU A 54 9.31 28.62 -3.47
C GLU A 54 10.03 27.55 -2.63
N GLU A 55 9.26 26.69 -1.96
CA GLU A 55 9.81 25.57 -1.18
C GLU A 55 10.53 24.56 -2.09
N MET A 56 10.00 24.33 -3.29
CA MET A 56 10.61 23.46 -4.28
C MET A 56 11.95 23.98 -4.79
N ALA A 57 12.05 25.27 -5.06
CA ALA A 57 13.29 25.91 -5.50
C ALA A 57 14.37 25.79 -4.41
N GLU A 58 14.04 26.08 -3.15
CA GLU A 58 14.96 25.93 -2.02
C GLU A 58 15.45 24.49 -1.86
N GLN A 59 14.57 23.51 -1.99
CA GLN A 59 14.94 22.10 -1.86
C GLN A 59 15.80 21.63 -3.05
N ARG A 60 15.58 22.16 -4.25
CA ARG A 60 16.42 21.90 -5.43
C ARG A 60 17.84 22.40 -5.19
N ASP A 61 18.00 23.66 -4.78
CA ASP A 61 19.30 24.26 -4.51
C ASP A 61 20.06 23.49 -3.43
N ARG A 62 19.35 23.08 -2.39
CA ARG A 62 19.93 22.28 -1.29
C ARG A 62 20.38 20.89 -1.78
N LEU A 63 19.58 20.21 -2.60
CA LEU A 63 19.96 18.94 -3.20
C LEU A 63 21.20 19.11 -4.06
N PHE A 64 21.21 20.14 -4.91
CA PHE A 64 22.35 20.45 -5.78
C PHE A 64 23.65 20.62 -4.98
N GLN A 65 23.63 21.50 -3.97
CA GLN A 65 24.80 21.74 -3.12
C GLN A 65 25.29 20.46 -2.45
N GLY A 66 24.38 19.68 -1.85
CA GLY A 66 24.74 18.43 -1.22
C GLY A 66 25.34 17.40 -2.21
N CYS A 67 24.83 17.34 -3.42
CA CYS A 67 25.37 16.46 -4.46
C CYS A 67 26.78 16.88 -4.90
N VAL A 68 27.06 18.19 -5.00
CA VAL A 68 28.39 18.72 -5.34
C VAL A 68 29.41 18.45 -4.24
N GLU A 69 29.00 18.50 -2.98
CA GLU A 69 29.84 18.21 -1.81
C GLU A 69 30.07 16.69 -1.62
N ASN A 70 29.24 15.85 -2.21
CA ASN A 70 29.36 14.40 -2.12
C ASN A 70 30.37 13.87 -3.12
N THR A 71 31.58 13.58 -2.68
CA THR A 71 32.65 13.09 -3.53
C THR A 71 32.29 11.81 -4.30
N THR A 72 31.59 10.89 -3.68
CA THR A 72 31.13 9.65 -4.34
C THR A 72 30.10 9.92 -5.44
N PHE A 73 29.25 10.92 -5.27
CA PHE A 73 28.33 11.35 -6.31
C PHE A 73 29.08 11.96 -7.49
N VAL A 74 30.05 12.85 -7.20
CA VAL A 74 30.89 13.49 -8.22
C VAL A 74 31.73 12.49 -9.00
N GLU A 75 32.32 11.50 -8.32
CA GLU A 75 33.10 10.42 -8.95
C GLU A 75 32.26 9.57 -9.90
N GLY A 76 30.97 9.36 -9.61
CA GLY A 76 30.06 8.59 -10.44
C GLY A 76 29.81 9.20 -11.83
N PHE A 77 29.93 10.52 -11.98
CA PHE A 77 29.62 11.23 -13.25
C PHE A 77 30.75 12.15 -13.75
N GLY A 78 31.67 12.54 -12.86
CA GLY A 78 32.67 13.58 -13.09
C GLY A 78 32.11 15.00 -12.92
N MET A 79 32.97 15.92 -12.46
CA MET A 79 32.62 17.28 -12.06
C MET A 79 31.76 18.06 -13.10
N LYS A 80 32.09 17.94 -14.38
CA LYS A 80 31.37 18.69 -15.45
C LYS A 80 29.92 18.26 -15.66
N LYS A 81 29.52 17.08 -15.20
CA LYS A 81 28.16 16.52 -15.35
C LYS A 81 27.39 16.51 -14.03
N THR A 82 28.02 16.87 -12.93
CA THR A 82 27.42 16.79 -11.59
C THR A 82 26.18 17.67 -11.50
N GLU A 83 26.24 18.90 -12.02
CA GLU A 83 25.12 19.85 -12.00
C GLU A 83 23.93 19.33 -12.81
N ASP A 84 24.17 18.95 -14.06
CA ASP A 84 23.12 18.41 -14.93
C ASP A 84 22.46 17.18 -14.30
N LYS A 85 23.28 16.30 -13.74
CA LYS A 85 22.81 15.05 -13.14
C LYS A 85 22.07 15.25 -11.83
N ALA A 86 22.46 16.22 -11.01
CA ALA A 86 21.72 16.58 -9.81
C ALA A 86 20.32 17.15 -10.17
N ASN A 87 20.24 17.98 -11.21
CA ASN A 87 19.00 18.49 -11.73
C ASN A 87 18.12 17.39 -12.35
N ASP A 88 18.67 16.51 -13.18
CA ASP A 88 17.95 15.35 -13.74
C ASP A 88 17.33 14.50 -12.63
N ILE A 89 18.09 14.25 -11.56
CA ILE A 89 17.59 13.47 -10.40
C ILE A 89 16.52 14.24 -9.63
N PHE A 90 16.67 15.54 -9.45
CA PHE A 90 15.61 16.34 -8.82
C PHE A 90 14.32 16.32 -9.63
N ASP A 91 14.40 16.48 -10.95
CA ASP A 91 13.24 16.42 -11.84
C ASP A 91 12.57 15.04 -11.79
N LEU A 92 13.36 13.96 -11.69
CA LEU A 92 12.87 12.62 -11.49
C LEU A 92 12.15 12.48 -10.14
N ILE A 93 12.71 13.03 -9.07
CA ILE A 93 12.10 13.06 -7.74
C ILE A 93 10.80 13.85 -7.76
N ASP A 94 10.77 15.04 -8.37
CA ASP A 94 9.57 15.86 -8.46
C ASP A 94 8.45 15.16 -9.25
N TYR A 95 8.80 14.53 -10.36
CA TYR A 95 7.86 13.75 -11.16
C TYR A 95 7.21 12.62 -10.36
N PHE A 96 8.02 11.81 -9.65
CA PHE A 96 7.52 10.65 -8.92
C PHE A 96 6.92 11.00 -7.55
N ALA A 97 7.35 12.06 -6.90
CA ALA A 97 6.88 12.39 -5.56
C ALA A 97 5.41 12.81 -5.50
N GLY A 98 4.85 13.30 -6.62
CA GLY A 98 3.41 13.52 -6.75
C GLY A 98 2.59 12.21 -6.77
N TYR A 99 3.22 11.09 -7.07
CA TYR A 99 2.63 9.75 -7.17
C TYR A 99 3.22 8.75 -6.17
N GLY A 100 4.27 9.15 -5.43
CA GLY A 100 4.96 8.29 -4.47
C GLY A 100 4.04 7.73 -3.41
N PHE A 101 4.02 6.41 -3.26
CA PHE A 101 3.16 5.71 -2.32
C PHE A 101 3.88 5.45 -0.99
N ASN A 102 3.14 5.47 0.12
CA ASN A 102 3.73 5.14 1.42
C ASN A 102 3.95 3.62 1.54
N LYS A 103 5.19 3.19 1.71
CA LYS A 103 5.56 1.77 1.78
C LYS A 103 4.96 1.08 2.99
N SER A 104 4.92 1.75 4.14
CA SER A 104 4.32 1.20 5.37
C SER A 104 2.84 0.92 5.18
N HIS A 105 2.11 1.81 4.49
CA HIS A 105 0.71 1.57 4.12
C HIS A 105 0.59 0.34 3.21
N THR A 106 1.42 0.22 2.17
CA THR A 106 1.42 -0.92 1.25
C THR A 106 1.62 -2.24 1.99
N VAL A 107 2.60 -2.30 2.90
CA VAL A 107 2.89 -3.52 3.67
C VAL A 107 1.72 -3.89 4.58
N ALA A 108 1.17 -2.92 5.31
CA ALA A 108 0.07 -3.17 6.24
C ALA A 108 -1.20 -3.66 5.51
N TYR A 109 -1.61 -2.96 4.45
CA TYR A 109 -2.79 -3.37 3.68
C TYR A 109 -2.55 -4.61 2.82
N GLY A 110 -1.34 -4.82 2.33
CA GLY A 110 -0.94 -6.06 1.67
C GLY A 110 -1.09 -7.28 2.57
N LEU A 111 -0.68 -7.16 3.84
CA LEU A 111 -0.87 -8.21 4.84
C LEU A 111 -2.35 -8.50 5.09
N ILE A 112 -3.18 -7.46 5.28
CA ILE A 112 -4.64 -7.62 5.46
C ILE A 112 -5.27 -8.27 4.22
N SER A 113 -4.88 -7.84 3.03
CA SER A 113 -5.37 -8.42 1.77
C SER A 113 -5.02 -9.89 1.65
N TYR A 114 -3.79 -10.27 2.02
CA TYR A 114 -3.37 -11.66 2.06
C TYR A 114 -4.18 -12.47 3.08
N GLN A 115 -4.32 -11.96 4.30
CA GLN A 115 -5.06 -12.65 5.37
C GLN A 115 -6.53 -12.86 4.99
N THR A 116 -7.18 -11.84 4.43
CA THR A 116 -8.58 -11.94 4.00
C THR A 116 -8.75 -12.91 2.83
N ALA A 117 -7.83 -12.90 1.86
CA ALA A 117 -7.82 -13.86 0.75
C ALA A 117 -7.61 -15.30 1.25
N TYR A 118 -6.66 -15.49 2.18
CA TYR A 118 -6.41 -16.79 2.80
C TYR A 118 -7.64 -17.32 3.55
N LEU A 119 -8.26 -16.47 4.39
CA LEU A 119 -9.45 -16.85 5.15
C LEU A 119 -10.63 -17.16 4.21
N LYS A 120 -10.84 -16.38 3.16
CA LYS A 120 -11.88 -16.65 2.16
C LYS A 120 -11.65 -17.97 1.43
N ALA A 121 -10.40 -18.32 1.11
CA ALA A 121 -10.06 -19.55 0.40
C ALA A 121 -10.16 -20.82 1.29
N HIS A 122 -9.75 -20.72 2.55
CA HIS A 122 -9.63 -21.90 3.44
C HIS A 122 -10.79 -22.04 4.44
N TYR A 123 -11.46 -20.94 4.76
CA TYR A 123 -12.57 -20.87 5.72
C TYR A 123 -13.73 -20.03 5.18
N PRO A 124 -14.27 -20.35 3.98
CA PRO A 124 -15.23 -19.50 3.27
C PRO A 124 -16.47 -19.21 4.10
N VAL A 125 -17.01 -20.18 4.79
CA VAL A 125 -18.24 -20.03 5.59
C VAL A 125 -18.04 -19.06 6.74
N GLN A 126 -16.97 -19.22 7.52
CA GLN A 126 -16.64 -18.36 8.65
C GLN A 126 -16.31 -16.92 8.16
N PHE A 127 -15.62 -16.83 7.04
CA PHE A 127 -15.28 -15.55 6.43
C PHE A 127 -16.55 -14.79 5.97
N MET A 128 -17.49 -15.48 5.29
CA MET A 128 -18.73 -14.88 4.83
C MET A 128 -19.66 -14.52 6.01
N ALA A 129 -19.70 -15.33 7.07
CA ALA A 129 -20.43 -14.98 8.30
C ALA A 129 -19.90 -13.68 8.92
N ALA A 130 -18.57 -13.53 8.98
CA ALA A 130 -17.95 -12.32 9.50
C ALA A 130 -18.25 -11.09 8.64
N LEU A 131 -18.24 -11.22 7.31
CA LEU A 131 -18.59 -10.12 6.38
C LEU A 131 -20.06 -9.70 6.52
N LEU A 132 -20.97 -10.65 6.59
CA LEU A 132 -22.39 -10.40 6.77
C LEU A 132 -22.64 -9.67 8.10
N ASN A 133 -22.06 -10.13 9.20
CA ASN A 133 -22.14 -9.47 10.50
C ASN A 133 -21.56 -8.06 10.50
N GLY A 134 -20.40 -7.88 9.86
CA GLY A 134 -19.78 -6.56 9.74
C GLY A 134 -20.57 -5.56 8.87
N SER A 135 -21.53 -6.04 8.09
CA SER A 135 -22.34 -5.24 7.17
C SER A 135 -23.84 -5.29 7.47
N ILE A 136 -24.24 -5.73 8.66
CA ILE A 136 -25.65 -5.96 9.03
C ILE A 136 -26.54 -4.72 8.84
N ASN A 137 -25.96 -3.52 9.01
CA ASN A 137 -26.68 -2.26 8.82
C ASN A 137 -26.63 -1.73 7.36
N ASN A 138 -26.16 -2.53 6.41
CA ASN A 138 -26.05 -2.13 5.00
C ASN A 138 -26.71 -3.19 4.10
N PRO A 139 -28.02 -3.04 3.80
CA PRO A 139 -28.77 -4.02 3.02
C PRO A 139 -28.18 -4.33 1.65
N ASP A 140 -27.66 -3.33 0.95
CA ASP A 140 -27.07 -3.51 -0.38
C ASP A 140 -25.84 -4.44 -0.35
N LYS A 141 -25.01 -4.27 0.68
CA LYS A 141 -23.85 -5.17 0.89
C LYS A 141 -24.29 -6.58 1.27
N ILE A 142 -25.31 -6.71 2.11
CA ILE A 142 -25.86 -8.03 2.50
C ILE A 142 -26.33 -8.79 1.27
N VAL A 143 -27.09 -8.14 0.38
CA VAL A 143 -27.57 -8.77 -0.86
C VAL A 143 -26.38 -9.24 -1.72
N GLY A 144 -25.34 -8.39 -1.88
CA GLY A 144 -24.14 -8.75 -2.62
C GLY A 144 -23.42 -9.96 -2.00
N TYR A 145 -23.20 -9.96 -0.69
CA TYR A 145 -22.52 -11.08 0.00
C TYR A 145 -23.33 -12.37 -0.02
N ILE A 146 -24.66 -12.31 0.01
CA ILE A 146 -25.51 -13.50 -0.18
C ILE A 146 -25.36 -14.06 -1.61
N SER A 147 -25.21 -13.18 -2.62
CA SER A 147 -24.90 -13.62 -3.98
C SER A 147 -23.53 -14.32 -4.05
N ASP A 148 -22.49 -13.70 -3.44
CA ASP A 148 -21.16 -14.31 -3.35
C ASP A 148 -21.20 -15.68 -2.64
N CYS A 149 -21.97 -15.80 -1.56
CA CYS A 149 -22.17 -17.08 -0.88
C CYS A 149 -22.70 -18.15 -1.83
N ARG A 150 -23.68 -17.83 -2.67
CA ARG A 150 -24.24 -18.78 -3.64
C ARG A 150 -23.20 -19.23 -4.66
N GLU A 151 -22.39 -18.29 -5.17
CA GLU A 151 -21.32 -18.61 -6.13
C GLU A 151 -20.23 -19.50 -5.51
N MET A 152 -20.03 -19.39 -4.19
CA MET A 152 -19.08 -20.20 -3.41
C MET A 152 -19.69 -21.49 -2.85
N GLU A 153 -20.92 -21.83 -3.25
CA GLU A 153 -21.67 -22.99 -2.75
C GLU A 153 -21.90 -22.97 -1.21
N VAL A 154 -21.88 -21.77 -0.61
CA VAL A 154 -22.21 -21.56 0.79
C VAL A 154 -23.70 -21.25 0.92
N THR A 155 -24.44 -22.12 1.60
CA THR A 155 -25.88 -21.95 1.80
C THR A 155 -26.15 -20.98 2.94
N VAL A 156 -26.92 -19.91 2.65
CA VAL A 156 -27.46 -19.00 3.68
C VAL A 156 -28.91 -19.39 3.90
N LEU A 157 -29.24 -19.79 5.13
CA LEU A 157 -30.60 -20.18 5.50
C LEU A 157 -31.44 -18.92 5.88
N PRO A 158 -32.75 -18.97 5.67
CA PRO A 158 -33.64 -17.96 6.26
C PRO A 158 -33.65 -18.04 7.78
N PRO A 159 -34.02 -16.97 8.48
CA PRO A 159 -34.17 -16.97 9.94
C PRO A 159 -35.07 -18.09 10.43
N ASP A 160 -34.66 -18.77 11.49
CA ASP A 160 -35.40 -19.86 12.15
C ASP A 160 -35.35 -19.66 13.66
N VAL A 161 -36.51 -19.65 14.33
CA VAL A 161 -36.63 -19.38 15.76
C VAL A 161 -35.88 -20.38 16.66
N ASN A 162 -35.65 -21.60 16.16
CA ASN A 162 -34.96 -22.64 16.92
C ASN A 162 -33.48 -22.74 16.62
N LEU A 163 -33.01 -22.22 15.46
CA LEU A 163 -31.67 -22.44 14.95
C LEU A 163 -30.84 -21.17 14.84
N SER A 164 -31.51 -20.01 14.67
CA SER A 164 -30.80 -18.77 14.43
C SER A 164 -30.40 -18.08 15.74
N GLU A 165 -29.27 -17.38 15.71
CA GLU A 165 -28.82 -16.46 16.74
C GLU A 165 -29.09 -15.02 16.32
N LYS A 166 -28.78 -14.04 17.19
CA LYS A 166 -28.90 -12.62 16.91
C LYS A 166 -28.11 -12.19 15.66
N ASN A 167 -26.97 -12.80 15.46
CA ASN A 167 -26.04 -12.51 14.35
C ASN A 167 -25.97 -13.71 13.40
N PHE A 168 -25.41 -13.50 12.22
CA PHE A 168 -25.08 -14.64 11.34
C PHE A 168 -24.13 -15.58 12.07
N SER A 169 -24.55 -16.81 12.24
CA SER A 169 -23.76 -17.86 12.86
C SER A 169 -23.53 -19.03 11.90
N VAL A 170 -22.47 -19.79 12.17
CA VAL A 170 -22.15 -21.00 11.41
C VAL A 170 -22.81 -22.17 12.11
N SER A 171 -23.73 -22.86 11.42
CA SER A 171 -24.29 -24.10 11.93
C SER A 171 -23.75 -25.30 11.15
N VAL A 172 -23.41 -26.36 11.89
CA VAL A 172 -23.06 -27.66 11.30
C VAL A 172 -24.29 -28.54 11.41
N SER A 173 -24.85 -28.91 10.29
CA SER A 173 -25.96 -29.88 10.28
C SER A 173 -25.42 -31.26 10.58
N GLU A 174 -25.94 -31.91 11.63
CA GLU A 174 -25.58 -33.30 11.98
C GLU A 174 -25.90 -34.33 10.87
N PHE A 175 -26.73 -33.94 9.90
CA PHE A 175 -27.22 -34.81 8.84
C PHE A 175 -26.44 -34.72 7.52
N LEU A 176 -25.59 -33.71 7.32
CA LEU A 176 -24.82 -33.51 6.09
C LEU A 176 -23.38 -33.17 6.44
N LEU A 177 -22.52 -34.16 6.42
CA LEU A 177 -21.06 -34.03 6.66
C LEU A 177 -20.34 -33.13 5.63
N THR A 178 -21.08 -32.51 4.68
CA THR A 178 -20.53 -31.74 3.54
C THR A 178 -21.07 -30.31 3.40
N GLU A 179 -22.12 -29.89 4.14
CA GLU A 179 -22.70 -28.55 4.00
C GLU A 179 -22.60 -27.75 5.30
N THR A 180 -21.84 -26.67 5.27
CA THR A 180 -21.79 -25.66 6.32
C THR A 180 -22.81 -24.55 5.98
N LYS A 181 -23.65 -24.16 6.94
CA LYS A 181 -24.76 -23.21 6.73
C LYS A 181 -24.59 -21.97 7.57
N LEU A 182 -24.97 -20.82 7.02
CA LEU A 182 -25.06 -19.53 7.71
C LEU A 182 -26.53 -19.26 8.09
N THR A 183 -26.78 -18.83 9.32
CA THR A 183 -28.12 -18.46 9.80
C THR A 183 -28.10 -17.05 10.39
N HIS A 184 -29.23 -16.36 10.29
CA HIS A 184 -29.42 -15.01 10.83
C HIS A 184 -30.85 -14.88 11.39
N LEU A 185 -30.99 -14.23 12.53
CA LEU A 185 -32.26 -13.75 13.08
C LEU A 185 -32.33 -12.23 12.96
N ASP A 186 -33.28 -11.72 12.19
CA ASP A 186 -33.67 -10.32 12.26
C ASP A 186 -34.45 -10.12 13.57
N GLN A 187 -33.98 -9.24 14.43
CA GLN A 187 -34.74 -8.74 15.57
C GLN A 187 -35.25 -7.34 15.18
N ASP A 188 -36.54 -7.24 14.91
CA ASP A 188 -37.29 -5.99 14.98
C ASP A 188 -37.42 -5.48 16.43
#